data_72eb6fd6d5e2544dd0344473fef1e5ab
#
_entry.id   72eb6fd6d5e2544dd0344473fef1e5ab
#
_cell.length_a   1.000
_cell.length_b   1.000
_cell.length_c   1.000
_cell.angle_alpha   90.00
_cell.angle_beta   90.00
_cell.angle_gamma   90.00
#
_symmetry.space_group_name_H-M   'P 1'
#
loop_
_entity.id
_entity.type
_entity.pdbx_description
1 polymer ?
#
loop_
_entity_poly.entity_id
_entity_poly.type
_entity_poly.pdbx_seq_one_letter_code
_entity_poly.pdbx_strand_id
1 'polypeptide(L)'
;MKIGFIGLGNMAQAMIGGVLRNHLAVPEEIYGSAKTAETESKVHEMFGITVTGDNLETARQAELLILAVKPQFLEKVIGQISDIDLTGKTILSIAAGKSLAWLEEQFCAPLPFVRAMPNTPALVGEGCTGVCYGSRVTPEMKEKTAAVLDSFGKTVELPEHLMDVLTGVSGCAPAWIFMLIEAMADGAVAKGMPRSQAYECCLLYTSPSPRDRTRS
;
A
#
# COMPACT_ATOMS: atom_id res chain seq x y z
N MET A 1 -13.40 -6.38 -11.13
CA MET A 1 -13.24 -6.77 -9.68
C MET A 1 -13.45 -5.56 -8.83
N LYS A 2 -14.43 -5.60 -7.94
CA LYS A 2 -14.72 -4.47 -7.05
C LYS A 2 -13.70 -4.39 -5.91
N ILE A 3 -13.02 -3.23 -5.79
CA ILE A 3 -11.99 -2.99 -4.77
C ILE A 3 -12.48 -1.92 -3.82
N GLY A 4 -12.45 -2.20 -2.52
CA GLY A 4 -12.79 -1.23 -1.48
C GLY A 4 -11.58 -0.82 -0.65
N PHE A 5 -11.42 0.47 -0.41
CA PHE A 5 -10.37 1.01 0.45
C PHE A 5 -10.98 1.65 1.68
N ILE A 6 -10.69 1.13 2.86
CA ILE A 6 -11.00 1.82 4.11
C ILE A 6 -9.76 2.58 4.55
N GLY A 7 -9.86 3.92 4.44
CA GLY A 7 -8.73 4.83 4.58
C GLY A 7 -8.13 5.23 3.24
N LEU A 8 -8.15 6.52 2.93
CA LEU A 8 -7.69 7.10 1.67
C LEU A 8 -6.43 7.96 1.85
N GLY A 9 -5.50 7.48 2.69
CA GLY A 9 -4.20 8.11 2.89
C GLY A 9 -3.26 7.93 1.69
N ASN A 10 -2.04 8.45 1.79
CA ASN A 10 -1.06 8.45 0.69
C ASN A 10 -0.82 7.05 0.09
N MET A 11 -0.73 6.02 0.93
CA MET A 11 -0.51 4.66 0.43
C MET A 11 -1.72 4.13 -0.34
N ALA A 12 -2.95 4.33 0.16
CA ALA A 12 -4.16 3.97 -0.57
C ALA A 12 -4.24 4.70 -1.92
N GLN A 13 -3.90 5.99 -1.96
CA GLN A 13 -3.86 6.78 -3.20
C GLN A 13 -2.81 6.23 -4.19
N ALA A 14 -1.63 5.81 -3.71
CA ALA A 14 -0.62 5.16 -4.55
C ALA A 14 -1.14 3.85 -5.16
N MET A 15 -1.81 3.02 -4.35
CA MET A 15 -2.43 1.76 -4.79
C MET A 15 -3.54 2.01 -5.82
N ILE A 16 -4.47 2.93 -5.55
CA ILE A 16 -5.54 3.32 -6.47
C ILE A 16 -4.95 3.78 -7.81
N GLY A 17 -3.96 4.69 -7.77
CA GLY A 17 -3.27 5.14 -8.97
C GLY A 17 -2.58 4.02 -9.74
N GLY A 18 -1.97 3.05 -9.04
CA GLY A 18 -1.40 1.85 -9.64
C GLY A 18 -2.45 0.98 -10.35
N VAL A 19 -3.54 0.67 -9.66
CA VAL A 19 -4.67 -0.12 -10.18
C VAL A 19 -5.25 0.50 -11.46
N LEU A 20 -5.50 1.80 -11.44
CA LEU A 20 -6.07 2.53 -12.58
C LEU A 20 -5.09 2.60 -13.77
N ARG A 21 -3.82 2.92 -13.52
CA ARG A 21 -2.79 2.98 -14.59
C ARG A 21 -2.57 1.63 -15.29
N ASN A 22 -2.71 0.53 -14.55
CA ASN A 22 -2.57 -0.82 -15.10
C ASN A 22 -3.90 -1.44 -15.58
N HIS A 23 -4.98 -0.67 -15.60
CA HIS A 23 -6.31 -1.10 -16.06
C HIS A 23 -6.83 -2.37 -15.37
N LEU A 24 -6.50 -2.57 -14.09
CA LEU A 24 -6.98 -3.73 -13.29
C LEU A 24 -8.42 -3.54 -12.83
N ALA A 25 -8.88 -2.30 -12.71
CA ALA A 25 -10.25 -1.91 -12.45
C ALA A 25 -10.54 -0.54 -13.09
N VAL A 26 -11.80 -0.26 -13.36
CA VAL A 26 -12.27 1.07 -13.75
C VAL A 26 -12.67 1.88 -12.51
N PRO A 27 -12.72 3.22 -12.57
CA PRO A 27 -13.05 4.05 -11.41
C PRO A 27 -14.36 3.66 -10.71
N GLU A 28 -15.36 3.23 -11.46
CA GLU A 28 -16.68 2.82 -10.96
C GLU A 28 -16.65 1.50 -10.17
N GLU A 29 -15.60 0.71 -10.31
CA GLU A 29 -15.36 -0.52 -9.54
C GLU A 29 -14.54 -0.29 -8.26
N ILE A 30 -14.07 0.94 -8.02
CA ILE A 30 -13.27 1.28 -6.84
C ILE A 30 -14.08 2.13 -5.88
N TYR A 31 -14.15 1.67 -4.65
CA TYR A 31 -14.87 2.31 -3.55
C TYR A 31 -13.88 2.72 -2.47
N GLY A 32 -14.10 3.87 -1.88
CA GLY A 32 -13.23 4.33 -0.81
C GLY A 32 -13.99 5.00 0.32
N SER A 33 -13.49 4.87 1.55
CA SER A 33 -13.99 5.65 2.68
C SER A 33 -12.88 6.41 3.39
N ALA A 34 -13.20 7.64 3.79
CA ALA A 34 -12.29 8.49 4.54
C ALA A 34 -12.98 9.11 5.76
N LYS A 35 -12.17 9.63 6.68
CA LYS A 35 -12.68 10.28 7.90
C LYS A 35 -13.17 11.71 7.68
N THR A 36 -12.66 12.39 6.62
CA THR A 36 -12.91 13.81 6.39
C THR A 36 -13.41 14.04 4.96
N ALA A 37 -14.42 14.90 4.83
CA ALA A 37 -14.98 15.30 3.54
C ALA A 37 -13.93 15.92 2.59
N GLU A 38 -12.92 16.58 3.13
CA GLU A 38 -11.78 17.12 2.35
C GLU A 38 -11.01 16.00 1.63
N THR A 39 -10.69 14.91 2.34
CA THR A 39 -10.02 13.75 1.75
C THR A 39 -10.91 13.07 0.71
N GLU A 40 -12.21 12.96 0.99
CA GLU A 40 -13.19 12.39 0.08
C GLU A 40 -13.24 13.15 -1.23
N SER A 41 -13.45 14.47 -1.18
CA SER A 41 -13.50 15.33 -2.37
C SER A 41 -12.20 15.26 -3.17
N LYS A 42 -11.05 15.39 -2.49
CA LYS A 42 -9.75 15.32 -3.13
C LYS A 42 -9.52 14.02 -3.89
N VAL A 43 -9.85 12.88 -3.27
CA VAL A 43 -9.63 11.57 -3.88
C VAL A 43 -10.62 11.31 -5.01
N HIS A 44 -11.87 11.73 -4.86
CA HIS A 44 -12.86 11.68 -5.93
C HIS A 44 -12.41 12.51 -7.14
N GLU A 45 -12.00 13.76 -6.94
CA GLU A 45 -11.51 14.63 -8.02
C GLU A 45 -10.27 14.06 -8.71
N MET A 46 -9.36 13.44 -7.95
CA MET A 46 -8.09 12.92 -8.48
C MET A 46 -8.26 11.64 -9.30
N PHE A 47 -9.15 10.73 -8.87
CA PHE A 47 -9.23 9.37 -9.43
C PHE A 47 -10.59 9.01 -10.02
N GLY A 48 -11.63 9.81 -9.81
CA GLY A 48 -12.98 9.54 -10.29
C GLY A 48 -13.70 8.37 -9.61
N ILE A 49 -13.14 7.83 -8.53
CA ILE A 49 -13.70 6.67 -7.81
C ILE A 49 -14.90 7.07 -6.94
N THR A 50 -15.70 6.07 -6.53
CA THR A 50 -16.78 6.29 -5.57
C THR A 50 -16.23 6.43 -4.16
N VAL A 51 -16.49 7.57 -3.51
CA VAL A 51 -16.02 7.86 -2.15
C VAL A 51 -17.19 8.15 -1.23
N THR A 52 -17.11 7.64 0.00
CA THR A 52 -18.13 7.79 1.05
C THR A 52 -17.48 7.98 2.43
N GLY A 53 -18.23 8.59 3.38
CA GLY A 53 -17.84 8.64 4.80
C GLY A 53 -18.13 7.35 5.57
N ASP A 54 -18.75 6.36 4.92
CA ASP A 54 -19.23 5.13 5.55
C ASP A 54 -18.36 3.91 5.19
N ASN A 55 -17.65 3.38 6.19
CA ASN A 55 -16.86 2.16 6.07
C ASN A 55 -17.72 0.92 5.74
N LEU A 56 -18.96 0.86 6.23
CA LEU A 56 -19.89 -0.23 5.96
C LEU A 56 -20.28 -0.30 4.49
N GLU A 57 -20.56 0.84 3.88
CA GLU A 57 -20.91 0.91 2.46
C GLU A 57 -19.72 0.44 1.60
N THR A 58 -18.52 0.94 1.88
CA THR A 58 -17.31 0.50 1.20
C THR A 58 -17.08 -1.01 1.34
N ALA A 59 -17.22 -1.54 2.56
CA ALA A 59 -17.04 -2.97 2.83
C ALA A 59 -18.09 -3.85 2.12
N ARG A 60 -19.34 -3.38 2.00
CA ARG A 60 -20.40 -4.13 1.30
C ARG A 60 -20.11 -4.28 -0.19
N GLN A 61 -19.62 -3.24 -0.84
CA GLN A 61 -19.35 -3.21 -2.29
C GLN A 61 -18.14 -4.03 -2.70
N ALA A 62 -17.12 -4.14 -1.84
CA ALA A 62 -15.82 -4.74 -2.17
C ALA A 62 -15.86 -6.27 -2.29
N GLU A 63 -15.16 -6.82 -3.27
CA GLU A 63 -14.69 -8.21 -3.34
C GLU A 63 -13.30 -8.34 -2.67
N LEU A 64 -12.42 -7.37 -2.94
CA LEU A 64 -11.15 -7.18 -2.24
C LEU A 64 -11.26 -5.94 -1.36
N LEU A 65 -11.30 -6.13 -0.06
CA LEU A 65 -11.38 -5.05 0.93
C LEU A 65 -9.98 -4.76 1.50
N ILE A 66 -9.50 -3.54 1.27
CA ILE A 66 -8.17 -3.09 1.67
C ILE A 66 -8.30 -2.19 2.90
N LEU A 67 -7.70 -2.63 4.00
CA LEU A 67 -7.63 -1.88 5.25
C LEU A 67 -6.35 -1.02 5.24
N ALA A 68 -6.51 0.25 4.87
CA ALA A 68 -5.43 1.21 4.65
C ALA A 68 -5.40 2.33 5.70
N VAL A 69 -5.95 2.09 6.87
CA VAL A 69 -5.88 3.00 8.01
C VAL A 69 -4.62 2.75 8.84
N LYS A 70 -4.22 3.76 9.61
CA LYS A 70 -3.10 3.60 10.56
C LYS A 70 -3.41 2.53 11.61
N PRO A 71 -2.41 1.77 12.09
CA PRO A 71 -2.61 0.63 12.99
C PRO A 71 -3.43 0.93 14.25
N GLN A 72 -3.30 2.14 14.80
CA GLN A 72 -4.06 2.56 16.01
C GLN A 72 -5.56 2.76 15.77
N PHE A 73 -6.01 2.84 14.52
CA PHE A 73 -7.42 2.99 14.18
C PHE A 73 -8.06 1.70 13.67
N LEU A 74 -7.24 0.66 13.43
CA LEU A 74 -7.68 -0.54 12.75
C LEU A 74 -8.74 -1.31 13.55
N GLU A 75 -8.55 -1.47 14.86
CA GLU A 75 -9.52 -2.13 15.75
C GLU A 75 -10.89 -1.46 15.70
N LYS A 76 -10.91 -0.13 15.80
CA LYS A 76 -12.17 0.63 15.69
C LYS A 76 -12.85 0.46 14.34
N VAL A 77 -12.07 0.43 13.25
CA VAL A 77 -12.60 0.23 11.89
C VAL A 77 -13.16 -1.18 11.72
N ILE A 78 -12.45 -2.20 12.22
CA ILE A 78 -12.93 -3.59 12.17
C ILE A 78 -14.24 -3.71 12.94
N GLY A 79 -14.35 -3.14 14.15
CA GLY A 79 -15.59 -3.13 14.93
C GLY A 79 -16.78 -2.44 14.23
N GLN A 80 -16.54 -1.58 13.24
CA GLN A 80 -17.61 -0.98 12.43
C GLN A 80 -18.13 -1.90 11.33
N ILE A 81 -17.31 -2.84 10.85
CA ILE A 81 -17.62 -3.66 9.66
C ILE A 81 -17.76 -5.16 9.96
N SER A 82 -17.47 -5.60 11.19
CA SER A 82 -17.51 -7.01 11.56
C SER A 82 -18.94 -7.59 11.62
N ASP A 83 -19.94 -6.74 11.78
CA ASP A 83 -21.34 -7.16 11.88
C ASP A 83 -22.02 -7.42 10.53
N ILE A 84 -21.36 -7.13 9.42
CA ILE A 84 -21.89 -7.44 8.08
C ILE A 84 -21.35 -8.76 7.54
N ASP A 85 -22.07 -9.36 6.62
CA ASP A 85 -21.61 -10.54 5.91
C ASP A 85 -20.42 -10.19 4.98
N LEU A 86 -19.25 -10.68 5.35
CA LEU A 86 -18.00 -10.56 4.59
C LEU A 86 -17.64 -11.85 3.85
N THR A 87 -18.55 -12.84 3.79
CA THR A 87 -18.31 -14.10 3.10
C THR A 87 -17.95 -13.87 1.63
N GLY A 88 -16.93 -14.59 1.15
CA GLY A 88 -16.44 -14.47 -0.23
C GLY A 88 -15.55 -13.25 -0.50
N LYS A 89 -15.35 -12.37 0.49
CA LYS A 89 -14.44 -11.22 0.34
C LYS A 89 -13.02 -11.57 0.81
N THR A 90 -12.03 -11.05 0.12
CA THR A 90 -10.63 -11.09 0.58
C THR A 90 -10.32 -9.82 1.37
N ILE A 91 -9.74 -9.97 2.56
CA ILE A 91 -9.36 -8.85 3.42
C ILE A 91 -7.85 -8.65 3.35
N LEU A 92 -7.42 -7.55 2.76
CA LEU A 92 -6.02 -7.15 2.66
C LEU A 92 -5.71 -6.05 3.68
N SER A 93 -4.85 -6.32 4.65
CA SER A 93 -4.35 -5.31 5.59
C SER A 93 -2.95 -4.83 5.18
N ILE A 94 -2.77 -3.50 5.11
CA ILE A 94 -1.46 -2.87 4.95
C ILE A 94 -1.00 -2.18 6.25
N ALA A 95 -1.62 -2.49 7.38
CA ALA A 95 -1.28 -1.91 8.67
C ALA A 95 -0.02 -2.56 9.26
N ALA A 96 0.99 -1.75 9.56
CA ALA A 96 2.22 -2.22 10.18
C ALA A 96 1.97 -2.85 11.57
N GLY A 97 2.70 -3.92 11.90
CA GLY A 97 2.67 -4.56 13.22
C GLY A 97 1.38 -5.31 13.57
N LYS A 98 0.48 -5.54 12.60
CA LYS A 98 -0.75 -6.32 12.78
C LYS A 98 -0.64 -7.66 12.07
N SER A 99 -0.62 -8.77 12.83
CA SER A 99 -0.46 -10.13 12.28
C SER A 99 -1.76 -10.69 11.69
N LEU A 100 -1.64 -11.75 10.90
CA LEU A 100 -2.80 -12.50 10.41
C LEU A 100 -3.64 -13.06 11.57
N ALA A 101 -2.99 -13.62 12.58
CA ALA A 101 -3.66 -14.12 13.78
C ALA A 101 -4.42 -13.00 14.52
N TRP A 102 -3.83 -11.81 14.62
CA TRP A 102 -4.51 -10.66 15.21
C TRP A 102 -5.76 -10.26 14.38
N LEU A 103 -5.67 -10.28 13.05
CA LEU A 103 -6.83 -9.99 12.19
C LEU A 103 -7.94 -11.03 12.38
N GLU A 104 -7.59 -12.32 12.42
CA GLU A 104 -8.55 -13.41 12.67
C GLU A 104 -9.27 -13.23 14.03
N GLU A 105 -8.54 -12.84 15.06
CA GLU A 105 -9.09 -12.55 16.38
C GLU A 105 -10.06 -11.36 16.35
N GLN A 106 -9.68 -10.26 15.69
CA GLN A 106 -10.50 -9.05 15.67
C GLN A 106 -11.80 -9.21 14.87
N PHE A 107 -11.75 -9.92 13.74
CA PHE A 107 -12.96 -10.16 12.94
C PHE A 107 -13.85 -11.25 13.51
N CYS A 108 -13.36 -12.10 14.39
CA CYS A 108 -14.08 -13.27 14.93
C CYS A 108 -14.74 -14.13 13.83
N ALA A 109 -14.20 -14.12 12.62
CA ALA A 109 -14.77 -14.79 11.45
C ALA A 109 -13.66 -15.45 10.60
N PRO A 110 -13.97 -16.63 9.99
CA PRO A 110 -13.03 -17.39 9.19
C PRO A 110 -12.86 -16.82 7.78
N LEU A 111 -12.34 -15.59 7.65
CA LEU A 111 -12.16 -14.88 6.39
C LEU A 111 -10.78 -15.13 5.76
N PRO A 112 -10.63 -14.97 4.43
CA PRO A 112 -9.33 -15.00 3.77
C PRO A 112 -8.58 -13.68 4.01
N PHE A 113 -7.59 -13.71 4.90
CA PHE A 113 -6.76 -12.56 5.25
C PHE A 113 -5.45 -12.56 4.47
N VAL A 114 -5.06 -11.39 4.01
CA VAL A 114 -3.75 -11.10 3.42
C VAL A 114 -3.11 -9.95 4.21
N ARG A 115 -1.86 -10.10 4.58
CA ARG A 115 -1.07 -9.03 5.18
C ARG A 115 -0.02 -8.58 4.18
N ALA A 116 0.01 -7.29 3.87
CA ALA A 116 1.03 -6.71 3.00
C ALA A 116 1.69 -5.50 3.68
N MET A 117 2.92 -5.23 3.29
CA MET A 117 3.70 -4.10 3.76
C MET A 117 4.33 -3.40 2.57
N PRO A 118 3.64 -2.44 1.97
CA PRO A 118 4.17 -1.57 0.91
C PRO A 118 5.12 -0.52 1.50
N ASN A 119 5.89 0.12 0.63
CA ASN A 119 6.77 1.22 0.99
C ASN A 119 6.51 2.48 0.15
N THR A 120 7.10 3.60 0.54
CA THR A 120 6.85 4.93 -0.05
C THR A 120 7.09 5.04 -1.56
N PRO A 121 8.08 4.37 -2.20
CA PRO A 121 8.27 4.41 -3.65
C PRO A 121 7.07 3.92 -4.48
N ALA A 122 6.09 3.25 -3.87
CA ALA A 122 4.80 2.93 -4.48
C ALA A 122 4.09 4.16 -5.09
N LEU A 123 4.32 5.36 -4.54
CA LEU A 123 3.77 6.61 -5.07
C LEU A 123 4.17 6.91 -6.53
N VAL A 124 5.32 6.40 -6.94
CA VAL A 124 5.85 6.54 -8.31
C VAL A 124 5.88 5.23 -9.08
N GLY A 125 5.23 4.17 -8.56
CA GLY A 125 5.16 2.86 -9.21
C GLY A 125 6.39 1.97 -9.00
N GLU A 126 7.32 2.36 -8.13
CA GLU A 126 8.58 1.67 -7.85
C GLU A 126 8.60 1.10 -6.40
N GLY A 127 7.43 0.75 -5.89
CA GLY A 127 7.29 0.15 -4.57
C GLY A 127 7.91 -1.24 -4.47
N CYS A 128 8.26 -1.62 -3.24
CA CYS A 128 8.54 -3.01 -2.90
C CYS A 128 7.60 -3.42 -1.78
N THR A 129 6.68 -4.34 -2.08
CA THR A 129 5.66 -4.78 -1.14
C THR A 129 5.92 -6.20 -0.70
N GLY A 130 6.15 -6.42 0.59
CA GLY A 130 6.10 -7.76 1.14
C GLY A 130 4.67 -8.21 1.36
N VAL A 131 4.40 -9.49 1.13
CA VAL A 131 3.06 -10.07 1.33
C VAL A 131 3.15 -11.45 1.97
N CYS A 132 2.22 -11.74 2.86
CA CYS A 132 1.93 -13.10 3.33
C CYS A 132 0.42 -13.36 3.31
N TYR A 133 0.07 -14.61 3.11
CA TYR A 133 -1.29 -15.06 2.92
C TYR A 133 -1.72 -15.98 4.04
N GLY A 134 -2.93 -15.74 4.56
CA GLY A 134 -3.57 -16.65 5.52
C GLY A 134 -4.02 -17.95 4.85
N SER A 135 -4.25 -18.98 5.67
CA SER A 135 -4.56 -20.34 5.22
C SER A 135 -5.86 -20.47 4.40
N ARG A 136 -6.74 -19.49 4.48
CA ARG A 136 -8.04 -19.47 3.75
C ARG A 136 -7.99 -18.75 2.41
N VAL A 137 -6.85 -18.17 2.05
CA VAL A 137 -6.67 -17.50 0.75
C VAL A 137 -6.52 -18.55 -0.34
N THR A 138 -7.46 -18.56 -1.26
CA THR A 138 -7.43 -19.48 -2.42
C THR A 138 -6.40 -19.01 -3.47
N PRO A 139 -5.96 -19.90 -4.38
CA PRO A 139 -5.07 -19.50 -5.47
C PRO A 139 -5.60 -18.33 -6.31
N GLU A 140 -6.89 -18.29 -6.59
CA GLU A 140 -7.53 -17.20 -7.33
C GLU A 140 -7.49 -15.87 -6.56
N MET A 141 -7.77 -15.89 -5.25
CA MET A 141 -7.68 -14.70 -4.38
C MET A 141 -6.23 -14.20 -4.30
N LYS A 142 -5.27 -15.13 -4.24
CA LYS A 142 -3.84 -14.82 -4.25
C LYS A 142 -3.44 -14.12 -5.53
N GLU A 143 -3.83 -14.65 -6.69
CA GLU A 143 -3.54 -14.06 -8.00
C GLU A 143 -4.13 -12.64 -8.13
N LYS A 144 -5.41 -12.46 -7.79
CA LYS A 144 -6.07 -11.15 -7.80
C LYS A 144 -5.39 -10.13 -6.88
N THR A 145 -5.02 -10.56 -5.68
CA THR A 145 -4.33 -9.69 -4.71
C THR A 145 -2.92 -9.33 -5.19
N ALA A 146 -2.17 -10.31 -5.71
CA ALA A 146 -0.84 -10.09 -6.25
C ALA A 146 -0.88 -9.09 -7.42
N ALA A 147 -1.82 -9.22 -8.35
CA ALA A 147 -2.00 -8.28 -9.45
C ALA A 147 -2.20 -6.83 -8.96
N VAL A 148 -3.01 -6.64 -7.91
CA VAL A 148 -3.20 -5.32 -7.29
C VAL A 148 -1.89 -4.82 -6.66
N LEU A 149 -1.17 -5.66 -5.93
CA LEU A 149 0.09 -5.28 -5.28
C LEU A 149 1.21 -4.97 -6.30
N ASP A 150 1.28 -5.72 -7.40
CA ASP A 150 2.25 -5.51 -8.48
C ASP A 150 1.96 -4.26 -9.32
N SER A 151 0.75 -3.70 -9.23
CA SER A 151 0.38 -2.51 -10.01
C SER A 151 1.10 -1.22 -9.61
N PHE A 152 1.72 -1.19 -8.42
CA PHE A 152 2.45 -0.02 -7.91
C PHE A 152 3.90 -0.34 -7.50
N GLY A 153 4.44 -1.45 -7.99
CA GLY A 153 5.82 -1.85 -7.76
C GLY A 153 6.01 -3.35 -7.88
N LYS A 154 6.95 -3.90 -7.11
CA LYS A 154 7.26 -5.32 -7.07
C LYS A 154 6.74 -5.95 -5.79
N THR A 155 6.12 -7.12 -5.89
CA THR A 155 5.67 -7.91 -4.75
C THR A 155 6.66 -9.02 -4.41
N VAL A 156 6.91 -9.23 -3.12
CA VAL A 156 7.75 -10.31 -2.59
C VAL A 156 6.94 -11.09 -1.56
N GLU A 157 6.63 -12.35 -1.87
CA GLU A 157 5.98 -13.24 -0.91
C GLU A 157 6.97 -13.73 0.14
N LEU A 158 6.60 -13.63 1.41
CA LEU A 158 7.42 -13.97 2.56
C LEU A 158 6.60 -14.73 3.61
N PRO A 159 7.23 -15.64 4.38
CA PRO A 159 6.63 -16.13 5.61
C PRO A 159 6.33 -14.97 6.57
N GLU A 160 5.21 -15.02 7.30
CA GLU A 160 4.75 -13.90 8.13
C GLU A 160 5.79 -13.43 9.15
N HIS A 161 6.57 -14.34 9.74
CA HIS A 161 7.60 -14.01 10.73
C HIS A 161 8.74 -13.11 10.17
N LEU A 162 8.86 -12.99 8.85
CA LEU A 162 9.83 -12.09 8.19
C LEU A 162 9.25 -10.71 7.84
N MET A 163 7.95 -10.49 8.04
CA MET A 163 7.32 -9.21 7.69
C MET A 163 7.87 -8.02 8.50
N ASP A 164 8.26 -8.25 9.74
CA ASP A 164 8.87 -7.19 10.57
C ASP A 164 10.32 -6.90 10.14
N VAL A 165 11.06 -7.94 9.70
CA VAL A 165 12.39 -7.78 9.09
C VAL A 165 12.28 -6.98 7.80
N LEU A 166 11.31 -7.31 6.94
CA LEU A 166 11.03 -6.56 5.72
C LEU A 166 10.72 -5.08 6.03
N THR A 167 9.92 -4.82 7.06
CA THR A 167 9.59 -3.44 7.47
C THR A 167 10.85 -2.66 7.81
N GLY A 168 11.80 -3.26 8.53
CA GLY A 168 13.09 -2.64 8.84
C GLY A 168 13.95 -2.35 7.59
N VAL A 169 13.94 -3.25 6.62
CA VAL A 169 14.75 -3.14 5.40
C VAL A 169 14.03 -2.29 4.34
N SER A 170 12.87 -2.71 3.87
CA SER A 170 12.14 -2.08 2.75
C SER A 170 11.30 -0.88 3.19
N GLY A 171 10.64 -0.98 4.34
CA GLY A 171 9.75 0.08 4.85
C GLY A 171 10.53 1.32 5.31
N CYS A 172 11.67 1.14 6.00
CA CYS A 172 12.48 2.23 6.54
C CYS A 172 13.56 2.73 5.58
N ALA A 173 14.07 1.89 4.67
CA ALA A 173 15.17 2.23 3.77
C ALA A 173 14.95 3.53 2.97
N PRO A 174 13.76 3.85 2.43
CA PRO A 174 13.56 5.11 1.72
C PRO A 174 13.93 6.34 2.56
N ALA A 175 13.57 6.35 3.85
CA ALA A 175 13.90 7.46 4.74
C ALA A 175 15.42 7.60 4.94
N TRP A 176 16.13 6.50 5.10
CA TRP A 176 17.61 6.51 5.26
C TRP A 176 18.30 6.99 3.98
N ILE A 177 17.82 6.57 2.81
CA ILE A 177 18.34 7.03 1.51
C ILE A 177 18.09 8.53 1.34
N PHE A 178 16.92 9.05 1.71
CA PHE A 178 16.66 10.49 1.67
C PHE A 178 17.59 11.28 2.60
N MET A 179 17.82 10.79 3.82
CA MET A 179 18.79 11.41 4.75
C MET A 179 20.22 11.42 4.16
N LEU A 180 20.63 10.33 3.50
CA LEU A 180 21.93 10.26 2.83
C LEU A 180 22.03 11.27 1.68
N ILE A 181 20.98 11.38 0.85
CA ILE A 181 20.90 12.35 -0.25
C ILE A 181 20.99 13.80 0.30
N GLU A 182 20.24 14.10 1.37
CA GLU A 182 20.30 15.41 2.03
C GLU A 182 21.71 15.72 2.55
N ALA A 183 22.34 14.80 3.24
CA ALA A 183 23.70 14.99 3.77
C ALA A 183 24.73 15.23 2.67
N MET A 184 24.63 14.51 1.54
CA MET A 184 25.50 14.74 0.37
C MET A 184 25.25 16.12 -0.25
N ALA A 185 23.99 16.51 -0.40
CA ALA A 185 23.60 17.81 -0.95
C ALA A 185 24.07 18.95 -0.03
N ASP A 186 23.96 18.81 1.29
CA ASP A 186 24.46 19.79 2.27
C ASP A 186 25.96 19.97 2.17
N GLY A 187 26.72 18.89 2.01
CA GLY A 187 28.17 18.95 1.78
C GLY A 187 28.55 19.72 0.51
N ALA A 188 27.79 19.52 -0.58
CA ALA A 188 27.99 20.25 -1.83
C ALA A 188 27.64 21.74 -1.69
N VAL A 189 26.54 22.06 -1.01
CA VAL A 189 26.13 23.46 -0.74
C VAL A 189 27.16 24.19 0.12
N ALA A 190 27.74 23.52 1.12
CA ALA A 190 28.78 24.08 1.95
C ALA A 190 30.05 24.45 1.15
N LYS A 191 30.23 23.91 -0.07
CA LYS A 191 31.30 24.21 -1.01
C LYS A 191 30.85 25.17 -2.13
N GLY A 192 29.67 25.79 -2.01
CA GLY A 192 29.17 26.82 -2.92
C GLY A 192 28.29 26.33 -4.06
N MET A 193 27.92 25.04 -4.09
CA MET A 193 27.00 24.56 -5.12
C MET A 193 25.55 25.00 -4.79
N PRO A 194 24.76 25.49 -5.78
CA PRO A 194 23.34 25.77 -5.58
C PRO A 194 22.56 24.52 -5.16
N ARG A 195 21.64 24.63 -4.20
CA ARG A 195 20.86 23.51 -3.63
C ARG A 195 20.19 22.63 -4.69
N SER A 196 19.55 23.25 -5.70
CA SER A 196 18.89 22.51 -6.78
C SER A 196 19.86 21.61 -7.56
N GLN A 197 21.04 22.14 -7.90
CA GLN A 197 22.08 21.40 -8.60
C GLN A 197 22.67 20.30 -7.72
N ALA A 198 22.84 20.55 -6.41
CA ALA A 198 23.31 19.56 -5.46
C ALA A 198 22.37 18.35 -5.40
N TYR A 199 21.06 18.56 -5.31
CA TYR A 199 20.08 17.47 -5.36
C TYR A 199 20.11 16.74 -6.71
N GLU A 200 20.13 17.46 -7.83
CA GLU A 200 20.20 16.87 -9.16
C GLU A 200 21.40 15.93 -9.31
N CYS A 201 22.58 16.38 -8.87
CA CYS A 201 23.79 15.57 -8.88
C CYS A 201 23.70 14.32 -7.98
N CYS A 202 23.07 14.44 -6.81
CA CYS A 202 22.87 13.30 -5.91
C CYS A 202 21.89 12.27 -6.47
N LEU A 203 20.86 12.71 -7.19
CA LEU A 203 19.80 11.85 -7.74
C LEU A 203 20.20 11.16 -9.04
N LEU A 204 21.14 11.69 -9.81
CA LEU A 204 21.67 11.07 -11.04
C LEU A 204 22.39 9.72 -10.80
N TYR A 205 22.63 9.34 -9.54
CA TYR A 205 23.13 8.01 -9.19
C TYR A 205 22.10 6.88 -9.40
N THR A 206 20.91 7.16 -9.89
CA THR A 206 19.92 6.17 -10.33
C THR A 206 20.22 5.58 -11.72
N SER A 207 21.33 5.95 -12.35
CA SER A 207 21.79 5.27 -13.57
C SER A 207 22.16 3.82 -13.25
N PRO A 208 21.65 2.81 -14.00
CA PRO A 208 21.98 1.42 -13.74
C PRO A 208 23.48 1.23 -13.74
N SER A 209 23.99 0.63 -12.66
CA SER A 209 25.41 0.30 -12.54
C SER A 209 25.85 -0.56 -13.72
N PRO A 210 27.09 -0.42 -14.26
CA PRO A 210 27.61 -1.35 -15.24
C PRO A 210 27.51 -2.82 -14.82
N ARG A 211 27.42 -3.09 -13.50
CA ARG A 211 27.21 -4.44 -12.94
C ARG A 211 25.78 -4.96 -13.16
N ASP A 212 24.81 -4.10 -13.37
CA ASP A 212 23.42 -4.51 -13.61
C ASP A 212 23.21 -4.99 -15.05
N ARG A 213 24.11 -4.60 -15.98
CA ARG A 213 24.09 -5.04 -17.40
C ARG A 213 24.62 -6.48 -17.61
N THR A 214 25.19 -7.10 -16.59
CA THR A 214 25.78 -8.44 -16.68
C THR A 214 24.91 -9.54 -16.08
N ARG A 215 23.66 -9.24 -15.72
CA ARG A 215 22.68 -10.18 -15.14
C ARG A 215 21.46 -10.44 -16.03
N SER A 216 21.58 -10.18 -17.32
CA SER A 216 20.60 -10.63 -18.34
C SER A 216 21.05 -11.94 -18.99
#